data_79101f4dcdf41592bad5691c9af3a66a
#
_entry.id   79101f4dcdf41592bad5691c9af3a66a
#
_cell.length_a   1.000
_cell.length_b   1.000
_cell.length_c   1.000
_cell.angle_alpha   90.00
_cell.angle_beta   90.00
_cell.angle_gamma   90.00
#
_symmetry.space_group_name_H-M   'P 1'
#
loop_
_entity.id
_entity.type
_entity.pdbx_description
1 polymer ?
#
loop_
_entity_poly.entity_id
_entity_poly.type
_entity_poly.pdbx_seq_one_letter_code
_entity_poly.pdbx_strand_id
1 'polypeptide(L)'
;MRVMESVRAAADTPEAGNADVFKLYWEAGSRIHHARNRDFTATQLLESVGLDTSHASAFDDASWDDAIRTGMNAGLALVGNDVGTPIIAIDRPDGERAGYFGPVISKVPPKDQGLAMWDGLVAMMEVDSFFELKRTRSGRLDFGDRPATA
;
A
#
# COMPACT_ATOMS: atom_id res chain seq x y z
N MET A 1 -9.56 -5.85 2.65
CA MET A 1 -9.53 -4.47 3.19
C MET A 1 -10.28 -4.36 4.52
N ARG A 2 -11.57 -4.75 4.64
CA ARG A 2 -12.37 -4.64 5.88
C ARG A 2 -11.67 -5.24 7.11
N VAL A 3 -11.11 -6.46 7.00
CA VAL A 3 -10.34 -7.10 8.07
C VAL A 3 -9.13 -6.24 8.49
N MET A 4 -8.45 -5.60 7.55
CA MET A 4 -7.32 -4.71 7.85
C MET A 4 -7.78 -3.45 8.61
N GLU A 5 -8.93 -2.88 8.26
CA GLU A 5 -9.48 -1.74 9.01
C GLU A 5 -9.90 -2.15 10.42
N SER A 6 -10.52 -3.33 10.58
CA SER A 6 -10.85 -3.88 11.90
C SER A 6 -9.61 -4.06 12.78
N VAL A 7 -8.53 -4.61 12.24
CA VAL A 7 -7.24 -4.76 12.95
C VAL A 7 -6.66 -3.38 13.30
N ARG A 8 -6.64 -2.44 12.34
CA ARG A 8 -6.12 -1.08 12.59
C ARG A 8 -6.87 -0.36 13.71
N ALA A 9 -8.21 -0.48 13.70
CA ALA A 9 -9.06 0.20 14.68
C ALA A 9 -8.97 -0.38 16.10
N ALA A 10 -8.55 -1.64 16.22
CA ALA A 10 -8.42 -2.30 17.54
C ALA A 10 -7.06 -2.04 18.21
N ALA A 11 -6.10 -1.47 17.51
CA ALA A 11 -4.78 -1.19 18.07
C ALA A 11 -4.78 0.04 18.99
N ASP A 12 -3.91 0.02 20.00
CA ASP A 12 -3.77 1.09 20.98
C ASP A 12 -3.23 2.40 20.40
N THR A 13 -2.44 2.30 19.31
CA THR A 13 -1.88 3.45 18.61
C THR A 13 -1.96 3.28 17.09
N PRO A 14 -2.02 4.38 16.30
CA PRO A 14 -1.99 4.31 14.85
C PRO A 14 -0.78 3.56 14.29
N GLU A 15 0.38 3.71 14.92
CA GLU A 15 1.63 3.04 14.51
C GLU A 15 1.54 1.53 14.69
N ALA A 16 1.00 1.06 15.83
CA ALA A 16 0.77 -0.35 16.10
C ALA A 16 -0.23 -0.94 15.10
N GLY A 17 -1.34 -0.24 14.85
CA GLY A 17 -2.34 -0.66 13.88
C GLY A 17 -1.79 -0.77 12.45
N ASN A 18 -0.96 0.19 12.04
CA ASN A 18 -0.31 0.15 10.74
C ASN A 18 0.72 -1.00 10.64
N ALA A 19 1.45 -1.30 11.72
CA ALA A 19 2.38 -2.42 11.76
C ALA A 19 1.64 -3.76 11.61
N ASP A 20 0.50 -3.94 12.26
CA ASP A 20 -0.30 -5.16 12.14
C ASP A 20 -0.97 -5.30 10.77
N VAL A 21 -1.47 -4.20 10.21
CA VAL A 21 -1.97 -4.17 8.82
C VAL A 21 -0.85 -4.52 7.84
N PHE A 22 0.37 -4.05 8.07
CA PHE A 22 1.52 -4.39 7.23
C PHE A 22 1.82 -5.89 7.25
N LYS A 23 1.80 -6.57 8.41
CA LYS A 23 1.95 -8.02 8.50
C LYS A 23 0.92 -8.76 7.66
N LEU A 24 -0.37 -8.38 7.77
CA LEU A 24 -1.45 -8.96 6.99
C LEU A 24 -1.27 -8.73 5.48
N TYR A 25 -0.96 -7.49 5.09
CA TYR A 25 -0.75 -7.12 3.70
C TYR A 25 0.41 -7.89 3.08
N TRP A 26 1.51 -7.97 3.82
CA TRP A 26 2.71 -8.70 3.40
C TRP A 26 2.45 -10.20 3.22
N GLU A 27 1.80 -10.83 4.18
CA GLU A 27 1.48 -12.26 4.11
C GLU A 27 0.48 -12.56 2.99
N ALA A 28 -0.57 -11.76 2.85
CA ALA A 28 -1.52 -11.89 1.74
C ALA A 28 -0.82 -11.72 0.38
N GLY A 29 0.01 -10.70 0.24
CA GLY A 29 0.80 -10.46 -0.96
C GLY A 29 1.76 -11.61 -1.29
N SER A 30 2.42 -12.16 -0.27
CA SER A 30 3.32 -13.30 -0.40
C SER A 30 2.59 -14.54 -0.90
N ARG A 31 1.43 -14.85 -0.35
CA ARG A 31 0.59 -15.97 -0.82
C ARG A 31 0.15 -15.77 -2.26
N ILE A 32 -0.37 -14.60 -2.58
CA ILE A 32 -0.94 -14.31 -3.91
C ILE A 32 0.14 -14.25 -4.98
N HIS A 33 1.22 -13.52 -4.75
CA HIS A 33 2.19 -13.17 -5.79
C HIS A 33 3.37 -14.14 -5.90
N HIS A 34 3.85 -14.67 -4.77
CA HIS A 34 4.98 -15.60 -4.76
C HIS A 34 4.52 -17.07 -4.74
N ALA A 35 3.63 -17.43 -3.81
CA ALA A 35 3.12 -18.81 -3.73
C ALA A 35 2.02 -19.12 -4.76
N ARG A 36 1.48 -18.10 -5.46
CA ARG A 36 0.36 -18.22 -6.40
C ARG A 36 -0.87 -18.91 -5.77
N ASN A 37 -1.01 -18.76 -4.47
CA ASN A 37 -2.12 -19.29 -3.70
C ASN A 37 -3.11 -18.16 -3.40
N ARG A 38 -4.37 -18.34 -3.80
CA ARG A 38 -5.48 -17.44 -3.48
C ARG A 38 -6.56 -18.13 -2.65
N ASP A 39 -6.35 -19.40 -2.33
CA ASP A 39 -7.27 -20.22 -1.57
C ASP A 39 -6.89 -20.18 -0.08
N PHE A 40 -7.26 -19.07 0.58
CA PHE A 40 -7.11 -18.90 2.01
C PHE A 40 -8.22 -18.02 2.58
N THR A 41 -8.59 -18.29 3.82
CA THR A 41 -9.60 -17.50 4.55
C THR A 41 -8.95 -16.33 5.30
N ALA A 42 -9.79 -15.39 5.73
CA ALA A 42 -9.35 -14.30 6.62
C ALA A 42 -8.79 -14.84 7.93
N THR A 43 -9.42 -15.87 8.51
CA THR A 43 -8.96 -16.55 9.73
C THR A 43 -7.55 -17.11 9.55
N GLN A 44 -7.32 -17.88 8.49
CA GLN A 44 -5.99 -18.46 8.21
C GLN A 44 -4.91 -17.39 8.00
N LEU A 45 -5.28 -16.25 7.43
CA LEU A 45 -4.34 -15.14 7.25
C LEU A 45 -3.98 -14.50 8.60
N LEU A 46 -4.97 -14.25 9.45
CA LEU A 46 -4.77 -13.68 10.79
C LEU A 46 -3.92 -14.61 11.68
N GLU A 47 -4.25 -15.90 11.71
CA GLU A 47 -3.48 -16.92 12.43
C GLU A 47 -2.02 -16.94 12.03
N SER A 48 -1.73 -16.88 10.72
CA SER A 48 -0.36 -16.99 10.22
C SER A 48 0.55 -15.83 10.62
N VAL A 49 -0.03 -14.69 10.99
CA VAL A 49 0.71 -13.50 11.44
C VAL A 49 0.54 -13.21 12.94
N GLY A 50 -0.13 -14.13 13.67
CA GLY A 50 -0.29 -14.04 15.13
C GLY A 50 -1.27 -12.95 15.58
N LEU A 51 -2.26 -12.60 14.76
CA LEU A 51 -3.31 -11.64 15.09
C LEU A 51 -4.61 -12.34 15.53
N ASP A 52 -5.44 -11.61 16.28
CA ASP A 52 -6.71 -12.13 16.77
C ASP A 52 -7.64 -12.49 15.60
N THR A 53 -8.05 -13.75 15.57
CA THR A 53 -8.93 -14.31 14.53
C THR A 53 -10.35 -13.77 14.56
N SER A 54 -10.77 -13.12 15.64
CA SER A 54 -12.08 -12.46 15.75
C SER A 54 -12.29 -11.40 14.67
N HIS A 55 -11.21 -10.76 14.21
CA HIS A 55 -11.24 -9.81 13.10
C HIS A 55 -11.66 -10.42 11.76
N ALA A 56 -11.69 -11.75 11.62
CA ALA A 56 -12.15 -12.40 10.39
C ALA A 56 -13.63 -12.09 10.08
N SER A 57 -14.44 -11.86 11.10
CA SER A 57 -15.86 -11.47 10.96
C SER A 57 -16.06 -10.17 10.17
N ALA A 58 -15.07 -9.27 10.19
CA ALA A 58 -15.10 -8.03 9.42
C ALA A 58 -15.07 -8.26 7.89
N PHE A 59 -14.73 -9.47 7.42
CA PHE A 59 -14.71 -9.77 5.99
C PHE A 59 -16.07 -9.51 5.32
N ASP A 60 -17.14 -9.92 5.97
CA ASP A 60 -18.52 -9.78 5.47
C ASP A 60 -19.25 -8.54 6.05
N ASP A 61 -18.60 -7.77 6.92
CA ASP A 61 -19.19 -6.60 7.57
C ASP A 61 -18.96 -5.32 6.75
N ALA A 62 -20.04 -4.86 6.11
CA ALA A 62 -20.01 -3.64 5.29
C ALA A 62 -19.85 -2.34 6.10
N SER A 63 -19.99 -2.36 7.43
CA SER A 63 -19.78 -1.16 8.25
C SER A 63 -18.36 -0.59 8.15
N TRP A 64 -17.39 -1.41 7.76
CA TRP A 64 -16.00 -1.00 7.53
C TRP A 64 -15.76 -0.27 6.20
N ASP A 65 -16.74 -0.27 5.29
CA ASP A 65 -16.56 0.33 3.95
C ASP A 65 -16.37 1.85 4.00
N ASP A 66 -16.96 2.53 4.97
CA ASP A 66 -16.82 3.98 5.09
C ASP A 66 -15.40 4.38 5.51
N ALA A 67 -14.77 3.62 6.41
CA ALA A 67 -13.36 3.83 6.76
C ALA A 67 -12.43 3.65 5.53
N ILE A 68 -12.69 2.60 4.73
CA ILE A 68 -11.95 2.34 3.48
C ILE A 68 -12.13 3.50 2.50
N ARG A 69 -13.38 3.95 2.29
CA ARG A 69 -13.67 5.08 1.38
C ARG A 69 -13.02 6.37 1.84
N THR A 70 -13.03 6.63 3.14
CA THR A 70 -12.39 7.83 3.71
C THR A 70 -10.89 7.85 3.39
N GLY A 71 -10.19 6.73 3.64
CA GLY A 71 -8.76 6.61 3.32
C GLY A 71 -8.49 6.75 1.81
N MET A 72 -9.31 6.10 0.98
CA MET A 72 -9.20 6.19 -0.48
C MET A 72 -9.43 7.63 -0.98
N ASN A 73 -10.49 8.29 -0.50
CA ASN A 73 -10.84 9.65 -0.92
C ASN A 73 -9.77 10.67 -0.51
N ALA A 74 -9.13 10.49 0.65
CA ALA A 74 -8.00 11.33 1.06
C ALA A 74 -6.82 11.26 0.08
N GLY A 75 -6.51 10.07 -0.44
CA GLY A 75 -5.49 9.92 -1.49
C GLY A 75 -5.93 10.54 -2.82
N LEU A 76 -7.16 10.26 -3.26
CA LEU A 76 -7.69 10.78 -4.53
C LEU A 76 -7.84 12.30 -4.53
N ALA A 77 -8.10 12.92 -3.37
CA ALA A 77 -8.17 14.37 -3.26
C ALA A 77 -6.84 15.07 -3.61
N LEU A 78 -5.71 14.36 -3.50
CA LEU A 78 -4.38 14.90 -3.84
C LEU A 78 -4.05 14.79 -5.34
N VAL A 79 -4.61 13.80 -6.05
CA VAL A 79 -4.14 13.40 -7.38
C VAL A 79 -5.24 13.34 -8.45
N GLY A 80 -6.51 13.47 -8.05
CA GLY A 80 -7.65 13.30 -8.97
C GLY A 80 -8.14 11.85 -9.05
N ASN A 81 -9.19 11.62 -9.87
CA ASN A 81 -9.92 10.35 -9.94
C ASN A 81 -9.53 9.47 -11.14
N ASP A 82 -8.64 9.94 -12.00
CA ASP A 82 -8.20 9.26 -13.22
C ASP A 82 -6.89 8.49 -13.07
N VAL A 83 -6.55 8.16 -11.83
CA VAL A 83 -5.33 7.46 -11.44
C VAL A 83 -5.62 6.11 -10.78
N GLY A 84 -4.58 5.29 -10.63
CA GLY A 84 -4.63 4.04 -9.89
C GLY A 84 -3.78 4.09 -8.61
N THR A 85 -3.16 2.97 -8.28
CA THR A 85 -2.23 2.83 -7.16
C THR A 85 -0.83 2.46 -7.65
N PRO A 86 0.22 2.82 -6.88
CA PRO A 86 0.21 3.53 -5.60
C PRO A 86 -0.07 5.03 -5.75
N ILE A 87 -0.52 5.67 -4.66
CA ILE A 87 -0.48 7.12 -4.50
C ILE A 87 0.53 7.41 -3.39
N ILE A 88 1.51 8.24 -3.68
CA ILE A 88 2.50 8.70 -2.70
C ILE A 88 2.23 10.17 -2.41
N ALA A 89 2.26 10.54 -1.14
CA ALA A 89 2.16 11.92 -0.70
C ALA A 89 3.37 12.29 0.15
N ILE A 90 3.86 13.50 -0.03
CA ILE A 90 4.90 14.10 0.80
C ILE A 90 4.42 15.47 1.33
N ASP A 91 4.91 15.83 2.50
CA ASP A 91 4.76 17.18 3.01
C ASP A 91 5.97 18.01 2.52
N ARG A 92 5.69 19.04 1.72
CA ARG A 92 6.72 19.91 1.14
C ARG A 92 7.27 20.90 2.19
N PRO A 93 8.45 21.49 1.96
CA PRO A 93 9.03 22.48 2.86
C PRO A 93 8.16 23.73 3.08
N ASP A 94 7.29 24.06 2.14
CA ASP A 94 6.30 25.15 2.22
C ASP A 94 5.09 24.83 3.09
N GLY A 95 4.98 23.59 3.59
CA GLY A 95 3.87 23.09 4.40
C GLY A 95 2.70 22.53 3.59
N GLU A 96 2.73 22.64 2.27
CA GLU A 96 1.71 22.05 1.41
C GLU A 96 1.97 20.55 1.19
N ARG A 97 0.90 19.77 1.03
CA ARG A 97 1.00 18.35 0.76
C ARG A 97 0.88 18.07 -0.72
N ALA A 98 1.93 17.50 -1.32
CA ALA A 98 1.93 17.07 -2.71
C ALA A 98 1.64 15.56 -2.81
N GLY A 99 0.80 15.18 -3.75
CA GLY A 99 0.50 13.77 -4.07
C GLY A 99 0.75 13.45 -5.52
N TYR A 100 1.22 12.22 -5.79
CA TYR A 100 1.42 11.72 -7.14
C TYR A 100 1.02 10.26 -7.25
N PHE A 101 0.45 9.89 -8.41
CA PHE A 101 0.27 8.51 -8.78
C PHE A 101 1.59 7.89 -9.23
N GLY A 102 1.96 6.78 -8.64
CA GLY A 102 3.20 6.06 -8.92
C GLY A 102 4.18 6.11 -7.75
N PRO A 103 5.45 5.69 -7.98
CA PRO A 103 6.00 5.17 -9.23
C PRO A 103 5.43 3.80 -9.61
N VAL A 104 5.19 3.58 -10.89
CA VAL A 104 4.78 2.27 -11.41
C VAL A 104 6.00 1.58 -11.99
N ILE A 105 6.49 0.55 -11.31
CA ILE A 105 7.66 -0.22 -11.68
C ILE A 105 7.27 -1.68 -11.97
N SER A 106 7.92 -2.33 -12.93
CA SER A 106 7.63 -3.71 -13.30
C SER A 106 8.51 -4.73 -12.59
N LYS A 107 9.61 -4.28 -12.00
CA LYS A 107 10.57 -5.13 -11.28
C LYS A 107 11.18 -4.33 -10.13
N VAL A 108 11.40 -4.97 -8.99
CA VAL A 108 12.10 -4.36 -7.85
C VAL A 108 13.53 -4.01 -8.28
N PRO A 109 13.93 -2.73 -8.23
CA PRO A 109 15.30 -2.33 -8.59
C PRO A 109 16.31 -2.75 -7.51
N PRO A 110 17.60 -2.85 -7.84
CA PRO A 110 18.65 -2.92 -6.83
C PRO A 110 18.54 -1.77 -5.84
N LYS A 111 18.98 -1.99 -4.60
CA LYS A 111 18.78 -1.06 -3.47
C LYS A 111 19.28 0.36 -3.78
N ASP A 112 20.49 0.48 -4.32
CA ASP A 112 21.11 1.76 -4.68
C ASP A 112 20.30 2.52 -5.76
N GLN A 113 19.82 1.80 -6.76
CA GLN A 113 18.95 2.38 -7.79
C GLN A 113 17.57 2.76 -7.22
N GLY A 114 17.04 1.96 -6.31
CA GLY A 114 15.78 2.25 -5.63
C GLY A 114 15.87 3.52 -4.78
N LEU A 115 16.97 3.70 -4.05
CA LEU A 115 17.22 4.91 -3.27
C LEU A 115 17.37 6.13 -4.16
N ALA A 116 18.19 6.06 -5.22
CA ALA A 116 18.36 7.17 -6.16
C ALA A 116 17.04 7.53 -6.88
N MET A 117 16.21 6.52 -7.19
CA MET A 117 14.88 6.76 -7.76
C MET A 117 13.96 7.46 -6.76
N TRP A 118 14.01 7.09 -5.49
CA TRP A 118 13.23 7.73 -4.44
C TRP A 118 13.63 9.20 -4.26
N ASP A 119 14.92 9.49 -4.14
CA ASP A 119 15.43 10.86 -4.00
C ASP A 119 15.03 11.73 -5.20
N GLY A 120 15.14 11.18 -6.42
CA GLY A 120 14.70 11.87 -7.63
C GLY A 120 13.18 12.11 -7.66
N LEU A 121 12.38 11.15 -7.19
CA LEU A 121 10.94 11.30 -7.08
C LEU A 121 10.56 12.42 -6.12
N VAL A 122 11.15 12.43 -4.92
CA VAL A 122 10.91 13.47 -3.91
C VAL A 122 11.26 14.85 -4.48
N ALA A 123 12.44 14.99 -5.12
CA ALA A 123 12.85 16.24 -5.73
C ALA A 123 11.88 16.73 -6.82
N MET A 124 11.31 15.82 -7.63
CA MET A 124 10.28 16.19 -8.61
C MET A 124 8.96 16.60 -7.95
N MET A 125 8.56 15.92 -6.87
CA MET A 125 7.32 16.23 -6.13
C MET A 125 7.37 17.60 -5.41
N GLU A 126 8.57 18.13 -5.14
CA GLU A 126 8.75 19.47 -4.59
C GLU A 126 8.51 20.59 -5.61
N VAL A 127 8.47 20.25 -6.90
CA VAL A 127 8.25 21.23 -7.98
C VAL A 127 6.75 21.36 -8.25
N ASP A 128 6.14 22.45 -7.85
CA ASP A 128 4.68 22.68 -7.92
C ASP A 128 4.10 22.58 -9.35
N SER A 129 4.87 22.94 -10.36
CA SER A 129 4.46 22.86 -11.76
C SER A 129 4.71 21.49 -12.43
N PHE A 130 5.19 20.49 -11.69
CA PHE A 130 5.39 19.15 -12.23
C PHE A 130 4.13 18.32 -12.05
N PHE A 131 3.56 17.79 -13.12
CA PHE A 131 2.32 17.02 -13.06
C PHE A 131 2.47 15.55 -13.44
N GLU A 132 3.26 15.22 -14.46
CA GLU A 132 3.32 13.83 -14.95
C GLU A 132 4.66 13.50 -15.61
N LEU A 133 5.14 12.28 -15.37
CA LEU A 133 6.18 11.63 -16.14
C LEU A 133 5.73 10.20 -16.47
N LYS A 134 5.49 9.92 -17.76
CA LYS A 134 4.91 8.66 -18.21
C LYS A 134 5.64 8.09 -19.43
N ARG A 135 5.72 6.77 -19.50
CA ARG A 135 6.09 6.04 -20.72
C ARG A 135 5.20 4.84 -20.94
N THR A 136 5.18 4.28 -22.14
CA THR A 136 4.47 3.02 -22.42
C THR A 136 5.03 1.90 -21.54
N ARG A 137 4.11 1.18 -20.89
CA ARG A 137 4.45 0.00 -20.07
C ARG A 137 4.76 -1.16 -21.01
N SER A 138 5.93 -1.76 -20.85
CA SER A 138 6.36 -2.96 -21.58
C SER A 138 6.82 -4.01 -20.56
N GLY A 139 6.54 -5.28 -20.87
CA GLY A 139 6.91 -6.40 -20.01
C GLY A 139 5.84 -6.77 -18.98
N ARG A 140 6.07 -7.88 -18.28
CA ARG A 140 5.22 -8.39 -17.20
C ARG A 140 5.77 -7.92 -15.85
N LEU A 141 4.90 -7.92 -14.84
CA LEU A 141 5.32 -7.70 -13.45
C LEU A 141 6.21 -8.86 -13.01
N ASP A 142 7.36 -8.51 -12.43
CA ASP A 142 8.31 -9.43 -11.82
C ASP A 142 8.48 -9.03 -10.35
N PHE A 143 7.95 -9.83 -9.46
CA PHE A 143 8.03 -9.59 -8.01
C PHE A 143 9.37 -10.06 -7.42
N GLY A 144 10.26 -10.66 -8.24
CA GLY A 144 11.51 -11.23 -7.78
C GLY A 144 11.31 -12.40 -6.82
N ASP A 145 12.35 -12.71 -6.06
CA ASP A 145 12.27 -13.71 -4.99
C ASP A 145 11.51 -13.14 -3.79
N ARG A 146 10.81 -14.03 -3.05
CA ARG A 146 10.15 -13.63 -1.81
C ARG A 146 11.21 -13.13 -0.82
N PRO A 147 11.12 -11.88 -0.32
CA PRO A 147 12.01 -11.42 0.73
C PRO A 147 11.88 -12.29 1.99
N ALA A 148 12.98 -12.52 2.68
CA ALA A 148 13.01 -13.37 3.87
C ALA A 148 12.23 -12.75 5.06
N THR A 149 12.17 -11.43 5.12
CA THR A 149 11.46 -10.66 6.15
C THR A 149 10.78 -9.45 5.54
N ALA A 150 9.70 -9.01 6.18
CA ALA A 150 9.09 -7.72 5.92
C ALA A 150 9.96 -6.60 6.53
#